data_69a3810f9556e59a1ba987371ad1ef88
#
_entry.id   69a3810f9556e59a1ba987371ad1ef88
#
_cell.length_a   1.000
_cell.length_b   1.000
_cell.length_c   1.000
_cell.angle_alpha   90.00
_cell.angle_beta   90.00
_cell.angle_gamma   90.00
#
_symmetry.space_group_name_H-M   'P 1'
#
loop_
_entity.id
_entity.type
_entity.pdbx_description
1 polymer ?
#
loop_
_entity_poly.entity_id
_entity_poly.type
_entity_poly.pdbx_seq_one_letter_code
_entity_poly.pdbx_strand_id
1 'polypeptide(L)'
;MKAMPKVTSRNVICTFCASGCDNLEVTYDGRIVDSTRNGCAISVSRFTTADEDRILKPFVRKSGRLSPTTFARAVDRAARILINARYPLLYGWSQTSCEAISKGIELAELVGGLVDNTTTSCHGPTILGVQDAGEATCTLGEVRHSADLIIYWGCNPIHSHPRHTNRFTIFSQGRFRKTRKDRKLIVVDVRRTDTAKLADRFVQVKPNGDYELLTALRAAVRGEEIEQDSIAGVPLETVEEIADMMVECEFGALFFGLGLTMSLGKHRNTEAALALTRELNYVTKFVVVPMRGWFNVAGADEVTTWQTGYPYAVDLTQGYPRFNPGDTSAIDATARGEIDAALVVASDPVSHFPRAAVKHLLRIPIVTLEPKRTPTSEASEVVIPSAILGVEAEGTIYRIDGVPLEAKKVIEPPLGVRSDVETLDAIIKRVKKLGVKR
;
A
#
# COMPACT_ATOMS: atom_id res chain seq x y z
N MET A 1 -5.11 32.95 27.11
CA MET A 1 -4.42 31.64 27.20
C MET A 1 -2.96 31.88 26.88
N LYS A 2 -2.01 31.48 27.74
CA LYS A 2 -0.58 31.52 27.39
C LYS A 2 -0.37 30.50 26.27
N ALA A 3 0.24 30.91 25.16
CA ALA A 3 0.66 29.99 24.11
C ALA A 3 1.55 28.88 24.72
N MET A 4 1.26 27.63 24.46
CA MET A 4 2.14 26.56 24.89
C MET A 4 3.47 26.67 24.14
N PRO A 5 4.60 26.29 24.73
CA PRO A 5 5.87 26.31 24.01
C PRO A 5 5.85 25.37 22.85
N LYS A 6 6.27 25.83 21.66
CA LYS A 6 6.43 24.98 20.49
C LYS A 6 7.47 23.87 20.74
N VAL A 7 7.11 22.65 20.43
CA VAL A 7 7.98 21.46 20.54
C VAL A 7 8.32 20.96 19.15
N THR A 8 9.56 20.48 18.95
CA THR A 8 9.99 19.86 17.68
C THR A 8 10.40 18.42 17.92
N SER A 9 9.64 17.48 17.33
CA SER A 9 10.03 16.07 17.23
C SER A 9 10.89 15.84 15.99
N ARG A 10 12.00 15.10 16.16
CA ARG A 10 12.94 14.77 15.08
C ARG A 10 12.88 13.29 14.73
N ASN A 11 13.35 12.95 13.54
CA ASN A 11 13.34 11.58 13.02
C ASN A 11 11.93 10.95 13.03
N VAL A 12 10.92 11.79 12.72
CA VAL A 12 9.54 11.34 12.62
C VAL A 12 9.37 10.56 11.33
N ILE A 13 8.73 9.40 11.44
CA ILE A 13 8.38 8.55 10.30
C ILE A 13 7.16 9.13 9.59
N CYS A 14 7.25 9.28 8.28
CA CYS A 14 6.12 9.69 7.44
C CYS A 14 5.22 8.49 7.11
N THR A 15 3.96 8.55 7.52
CA THR A 15 2.95 7.51 7.34
C THR A 15 1.92 7.87 6.26
N PHE A 16 2.36 8.38 5.09
CA PHE A 16 1.43 8.79 4.02
C PHE A 16 1.68 8.12 2.67
N CYS A 17 2.89 7.64 2.39
CA CYS A 17 3.17 6.76 1.27
C CYS A 17 4.24 5.73 1.64
N ALA A 18 4.37 4.69 0.84
CA ALA A 18 5.25 3.55 1.13
C ALA A 18 6.77 3.87 1.11
N SER A 19 7.18 5.09 0.75
CA SER A 19 8.58 5.52 0.92
C SER A 19 9.02 5.60 2.39
N GLY A 20 8.09 5.69 3.35
CA GLY A 20 8.38 5.65 4.77
C GLY A 20 9.54 6.58 5.17
N CYS A 21 9.50 7.86 4.74
CA CYS A 21 10.59 8.80 5.04
C CYS A 21 10.76 8.95 6.55
N ASP A 22 11.97 8.76 7.06
CA ASP A 22 12.30 8.60 8.49
C ASP A 22 13.09 9.77 9.09
N ASN A 23 13.17 10.89 8.38
CA ASN A 23 13.97 12.05 8.77
C ASN A 23 13.17 13.36 8.86
N LEU A 24 11.86 13.26 9.11
CA LEU A 24 11.04 14.46 9.25
C LEU A 24 11.32 15.13 10.59
N GLU A 25 11.25 16.47 10.60
CA GLU A 25 11.17 17.27 11.81
C GLU A 25 9.79 17.92 11.85
N VAL A 26 9.02 17.63 12.89
CA VAL A 26 7.65 18.13 13.06
C VAL A 26 7.60 19.05 14.26
N THR A 27 7.23 20.31 14.03
CA THR A 27 7.04 21.31 15.08
C THR A 27 5.55 21.49 15.36
N TYR A 28 5.16 21.46 16.62
CA TYR A 28 3.76 21.52 17.05
C TYR A 28 3.60 22.32 18.34
N ASP A 29 2.39 22.83 18.55
CA ASP A 29 1.92 23.51 19.76
C ASP A 29 0.69 22.76 20.28
N GLY A 30 0.86 22.05 21.40
CA GLY A 30 -0.19 21.16 21.92
C GLY A 30 -0.61 20.10 20.92
N ARG A 31 -1.75 20.29 20.24
CA ARG A 31 -2.30 19.36 19.25
C ARG A 31 -2.23 19.86 17.80
N ILE A 32 -1.75 21.06 17.58
CA ILE A 32 -1.68 21.68 16.25
C ILE A 32 -0.27 21.53 15.71
N VAL A 33 -0.12 20.90 14.55
CA VAL A 33 1.16 20.85 13.85
C VAL A 33 1.35 22.16 13.08
N ASP A 34 2.38 22.91 13.49
CA ASP A 34 2.72 24.22 12.92
C ASP A 34 3.51 24.07 11.62
N SER A 35 4.49 23.18 11.60
CA SER A 35 5.35 22.97 10.42
C SER A 35 5.97 21.58 10.36
N THR A 36 6.32 21.16 9.14
CA THR A 36 7.03 19.91 8.88
C THR A 36 8.21 20.19 7.95
N ARG A 37 9.44 19.96 8.44
CA ARG A 37 10.67 20.05 7.65
C ARG A 37 11.05 18.68 7.11
N ASN A 38 11.79 18.63 6.01
CA ASN A 38 12.16 17.41 5.31
C ASN A 38 10.95 16.59 4.81
N GLY A 39 9.76 17.16 4.72
CA GLY A 39 8.57 16.59 4.12
C GLY A 39 8.44 16.93 2.64
N CYS A 40 7.69 16.14 1.88
CA CYS A 40 7.14 16.55 0.58
C CYS A 40 5.83 17.32 0.78
N ALA A 41 5.28 17.91 -0.29
CA ALA A 41 4.02 18.66 -0.21
C ALA A 41 2.88 17.85 0.41
N ILE A 42 2.77 16.55 0.05
CA ILE A 42 1.77 15.63 0.61
C ILE A 42 1.98 15.46 2.12
N SER A 43 3.22 15.18 2.54
CA SER A 43 3.57 15.03 3.96
C SER A 43 3.28 16.30 4.76
N VAL A 44 3.75 17.44 4.28
CA VAL A 44 3.51 18.75 4.95
C VAL A 44 2.01 18.98 5.12
N SER A 45 1.24 18.90 4.05
CA SER A 45 -0.22 19.06 4.08
C SER A 45 -0.88 18.11 5.10
N ARG A 46 -0.57 16.81 5.05
CA ARG A 46 -1.18 15.80 5.93
C ARG A 46 -0.87 15.99 7.41
N PHE A 47 0.34 16.43 7.75
CA PHE A 47 0.68 16.74 9.13
C PHE A 47 0.01 18.02 9.61
N THR A 48 0.05 19.11 8.81
CA THR A 48 -0.50 20.42 9.21
C THR A 48 -2.03 20.46 9.25
N THR A 49 -2.71 19.58 8.50
CA THR A 49 -4.20 19.47 8.51
C THR A 49 -4.69 18.22 9.27
N ALA A 50 -3.85 17.65 10.14
CA ALA A 50 -4.21 16.43 10.85
C ALA A 50 -5.43 16.60 11.78
N ASP A 51 -5.66 17.79 12.30
CA ASP A 51 -6.80 18.14 13.17
C ASP A 51 -8.05 18.60 12.41
N GLU A 52 -7.97 18.84 11.09
CA GLU A 52 -9.10 19.30 10.28
C GLU A 52 -10.03 18.13 9.89
N ASP A 53 -11.33 18.42 9.78
CA ASP A 53 -12.39 17.50 9.31
C ASP A 53 -12.42 16.15 10.04
N ARG A 54 -12.09 16.15 11.34
CA ARG A 54 -11.99 14.95 12.16
C ARG A 54 -13.35 14.40 12.59
N ILE A 55 -13.49 13.08 12.55
CA ILE A 55 -14.54 12.37 13.28
C ILE A 55 -14.11 12.32 14.76
N LEU A 56 -14.86 13.01 15.63
CA LEU A 56 -14.52 13.14 17.06
C LEU A 56 -15.39 12.28 17.98
N LYS A 57 -16.50 11.75 17.47
CA LYS A 57 -17.46 10.94 18.23
C LYS A 57 -17.87 9.71 17.42
N PRO A 58 -18.17 8.59 18.09
CA PRO A 58 -18.77 7.46 17.40
C PRO A 58 -20.19 7.76 16.94
N PHE A 59 -20.61 7.15 15.82
CA PHE A 59 -21.96 7.24 15.29
C PHE A 59 -22.54 5.85 15.05
N VAL A 60 -23.85 5.76 15.16
CA VAL A 60 -24.65 4.58 14.77
C VAL A 60 -25.82 5.07 13.93
N ARG A 61 -26.16 4.35 12.88
CA ARG A 61 -27.29 4.68 12.01
C ARG A 61 -28.61 4.35 12.71
N LYS A 62 -29.50 5.33 12.78
CA LYS A 62 -30.87 5.22 13.31
C LYS A 62 -31.83 5.86 12.33
N SER A 63 -32.85 5.15 11.90
CA SER A 63 -33.85 5.65 10.96
C SER A 63 -33.24 6.33 9.72
N GLY A 64 -32.20 5.71 9.15
CA GLY A 64 -31.51 6.19 7.96
C GLY A 64 -30.45 7.29 8.20
N ARG A 65 -30.28 7.83 9.42
CA ARG A 65 -29.35 8.91 9.73
C ARG A 65 -28.27 8.49 10.73
N LEU A 66 -27.00 8.91 10.52
CA LEU A 66 -25.94 8.75 11.48
C LEU A 66 -26.21 9.63 12.73
N SER A 67 -26.29 9.01 13.89
CA SER A 67 -26.56 9.67 15.17
C SER A 67 -25.40 9.45 16.13
N PRO A 68 -24.91 10.48 16.85
CA PRO A 68 -23.86 10.32 17.83
C PRO A 68 -24.21 9.28 18.90
N THR A 69 -23.21 8.53 19.35
CA THR A 69 -23.39 7.51 20.38
C THR A 69 -22.16 7.42 21.28
N THR A 70 -22.18 6.55 22.30
CA THR A 70 -21.01 6.26 23.11
C THR A 70 -20.13 5.20 22.45
N PHE A 71 -18.83 5.20 22.77
CA PHE A 71 -17.88 4.19 22.29
C PHE A 71 -18.35 2.76 22.60
N ALA A 72 -18.81 2.51 23.83
CA ALA A 72 -19.30 1.19 24.25
C ALA A 72 -20.50 0.70 23.41
N ARG A 73 -21.43 1.61 23.05
CA ARG A 73 -22.58 1.26 22.19
C ARG A 73 -22.15 1.01 20.75
N ALA A 74 -21.21 1.79 20.23
CA ALA A 74 -20.67 1.58 18.89
C ALA A 74 -19.95 0.22 18.79
N VAL A 75 -19.10 -0.10 19.77
CA VAL A 75 -18.41 -1.40 19.87
C VAL A 75 -19.41 -2.57 20.00
N ASP A 76 -20.44 -2.45 20.84
CA ASP A 76 -21.47 -3.49 20.96
C ASP A 76 -22.21 -3.71 19.64
N ARG A 77 -22.59 -2.64 18.94
CA ARG A 77 -23.26 -2.72 17.64
C ARG A 77 -22.36 -3.34 16.57
N ALA A 78 -21.09 -2.93 16.51
CA ALA A 78 -20.09 -3.49 15.60
C ALA A 78 -19.90 -5.00 15.84
N ALA A 79 -19.68 -5.41 17.08
CA ALA A 79 -19.52 -6.82 17.45
C ALA A 79 -20.75 -7.67 17.06
N ARG A 80 -21.96 -7.16 17.28
CA ARG A 80 -23.20 -7.86 16.88
C ARG A 80 -23.37 -7.98 15.37
N ILE A 81 -22.97 -6.96 14.60
CA ILE A 81 -22.99 -7.02 13.13
C ILE A 81 -22.08 -8.15 12.67
N LEU A 82 -20.83 -8.15 13.11
CA LEU A 82 -19.82 -9.11 12.67
C LEU A 82 -20.14 -10.56 13.09
N ILE A 83 -20.57 -10.77 14.33
CA ILE A 83 -20.87 -12.14 14.82
C ILE A 83 -22.13 -12.73 14.19
N ASN A 84 -23.09 -11.91 13.77
CA ASN A 84 -24.32 -12.37 13.12
C ASN A 84 -24.16 -12.57 11.60
N ALA A 85 -23.11 -12.03 11.01
CA ALA A 85 -22.80 -12.22 9.59
C ALA A 85 -22.40 -13.68 9.31
N ARG A 86 -22.73 -14.17 8.13
CA ARG A 86 -22.30 -15.51 7.66
C ARG A 86 -20.96 -15.42 6.94
N TYR A 87 -20.72 -14.33 6.22
CA TYR A 87 -19.49 -14.09 5.49
C TYR A 87 -19.08 -12.60 5.61
N PRO A 88 -18.60 -12.19 6.81
CA PRO A 88 -18.15 -10.81 7.01
C PRO A 88 -16.83 -10.55 6.29
N LEU A 89 -16.71 -9.38 5.65
CA LEU A 89 -15.45 -8.86 5.08
C LEU A 89 -14.76 -7.96 6.10
N LEU A 90 -13.48 -8.20 6.36
CA LEU A 90 -12.61 -7.31 7.14
C LEU A 90 -11.55 -6.73 6.19
N TYR A 91 -11.71 -5.46 5.80
CA TYR A 91 -10.97 -4.86 4.70
C TYR A 91 -10.26 -3.55 5.06
N GLY A 92 -9.15 -3.28 4.36
CA GLY A 92 -8.36 -2.05 4.45
C GLY A 92 -6.92 -2.32 4.81
N TRP A 93 -6.53 -2.06 6.05
CA TRP A 93 -5.28 -2.43 6.73
C TRP A 93 -4.00 -1.72 6.26
N SER A 94 -3.97 -1.24 5.03
CA SER A 94 -2.76 -0.65 4.42
C SER A 94 -2.40 0.75 4.93
N GLN A 95 -3.23 1.34 5.78
CA GLN A 95 -3.02 2.66 6.39
C GLN A 95 -3.18 2.64 7.93
N THR A 96 -2.94 1.48 8.52
CA THR A 96 -2.88 1.28 9.97
C THR A 96 -1.61 0.54 10.37
N SER A 97 -1.39 0.30 11.66
CA SER A 97 -0.18 -0.38 12.16
C SER A 97 -0.23 -1.90 12.00
N CYS A 98 0.93 -2.55 12.01
CA CYS A 98 1.04 -4.01 12.00
C CYS A 98 0.32 -4.65 13.19
N GLU A 99 0.32 -4.00 14.35
CA GLU A 99 -0.38 -4.44 15.55
C GLU A 99 -1.91 -4.43 15.35
N ALA A 100 -2.43 -3.40 14.66
CA ALA A 100 -3.86 -3.33 14.33
C ALA A 100 -4.24 -4.38 13.28
N ILE A 101 -3.39 -4.63 12.29
CA ILE A 101 -3.59 -5.69 11.28
C ILE A 101 -3.68 -7.06 11.97
N SER A 102 -2.75 -7.35 12.89
CA SER A 102 -2.76 -8.58 13.69
C SER A 102 -4.07 -8.75 14.45
N LYS A 103 -4.60 -7.69 15.06
CA LYS A 103 -5.92 -7.71 15.72
C LYS A 103 -7.07 -7.90 14.74
N GLY A 104 -6.96 -7.36 13.53
CA GLY A 104 -7.93 -7.58 12.46
C GLY A 104 -8.04 -9.05 12.07
N ILE A 105 -6.90 -9.74 11.95
CA ILE A 105 -6.84 -11.17 11.64
C ILE A 105 -7.40 -12.00 12.79
N GLU A 106 -7.01 -11.71 14.08
CA GLU A 106 -7.62 -12.34 15.26
C GLU A 106 -9.15 -12.20 15.24
N LEU A 107 -9.65 -11.02 14.89
CA LEU A 107 -11.10 -10.81 14.79
C LEU A 107 -11.72 -11.62 13.65
N ALA A 108 -11.06 -11.70 12.49
CA ALA A 108 -11.54 -12.48 11.35
C ALA A 108 -11.63 -13.98 11.66
N GLU A 109 -10.64 -14.53 12.36
CA GLU A 109 -10.66 -15.91 12.84
C GLU A 109 -11.83 -16.16 13.80
N LEU A 110 -12.11 -15.22 14.72
CA LEU A 110 -13.19 -15.35 15.70
C LEU A 110 -14.59 -15.32 15.08
N VAL A 111 -14.78 -14.55 14.01
CA VAL A 111 -16.10 -14.39 13.36
C VAL A 111 -16.28 -15.27 12.12
N GLY A 112 -15.21 -15.93 11.66
CA GLY A 112 -15.20 -16.72 10.41
C GLY A 112 -15.37 -15.81 9.20
N GLY A 113 -14.42 -14.87 8.98
CA GLY A 113 -14.52 -13.83 7.96
C GLY A 113 -13.48 -13.93 6.85
N LEU A 114 -13.70 -13.14 5.82
CA LEU A 114 -12.74 -12.85 4.78
C LEU A 114 -11.88 -11.65 5.20
N VAL A 115 -10.57 -11.82 5.34
CA VAL A 115 -9.64 -10.72 5.54
C VAL A 115 -8.91 -10.39 4.25
N ASP A 116 -8.94 -9.11 3.84
CA ASP A 116 -8.27 -8.66 2.62
C ASP A 116 -7.81 -7.21 2.77
N ASN A 117 -6.81 -6.83 2.01
CA ASN A 117 -6.21 -5.50 2.06
C ASN A 117 -6.16 -4.86 0.66
N THR A 118 -5.60 -3.65 0.55
CA THR A 118 -5.55 -2.93 -0.72
C THR A 118 -4.67 -3.59 -1.79
N THR A 119 -3.87 -4.61 -1.45
CA THR A 119 -3.10 -5.42 -2.41
C THR A 119 -4.01 -6.04 -3.46
N THR A 120 -5.22 -6.48 -3.07
CA THR A 120 -6.22 -7.06 -4.01
C THR A 120 -6.55 -6.15 -5.20
N SER A 121 -6.53 -4.82 -4.99
CA SER A 121 -6.83 -3.82 -6.04
C SER A 121 -5.59 -3.12 -6.62
N CYS A 122 -4.39 -3.54 -6.20
CA CYS A 122 -3.16 -2.82 -6.51
C CYS A 122 -2.04 -3.76 -6.98
N HIS A 123 -1.38 -4.43 -6.07
CA HIS A 123 -0.23 -5.29 -6.29
C HIS A 123 -0.50 -6.80 -6.08
N GLY A 124 -1.78 -7.24 -6.10
CA GLY A 124 -2.13 -8.66 -6.12
C GLY A 124 -1.41 -9.43 -7.25
N PRO A 125 -1.38 -8.91 -8.49
CA PRO A 125 -0.59 -9.50 -9.56
C PRO A 125 0.90 -9.63 -9.26
N THR A 126 1.49 -8.70 -8.48
CA THR A 126 2.90 -8.81 -8.04
C THR A 126 3.09 -10.02 -7.14
N ILE A 127 2.21 -10.19 -6.15
CA ILE A 127 2.31 -11.32 -5.23
C ILE A 127 2.24 -12.66 -5.98
N LEU A 128 1.31 -12.78 -6.93
CA LEU A 128 1.21 -13.99 -7.76
C LEU A 128 2.48 -14.23 -8.59
N GLY A 129 3.03 -13.16 -9.20
CA GLY A 129 4.30 -13.27 -9.92
C GLY A 129 5.48 -13.66 -9.00
N VAL A 130 5.54 -13.13 -7.78
CA VAL A 130 6.56 -13.50 -6.79
C VAL A 130 6.42 -14.96 -6.36
N GLN A 131 5.21 -15.47 -6.18
CA GLN A 131 4.95 -16.88 -5.87
C GLN A 131 5.42 -17.80 -7.00
N ASP A 132 5.31 -17.37 -8.26
CA ASP A 132 5.73 -18.14 -9.43
C ASP A 132 7.25 -18.06 -9.69
N ALA A 133 7.85 -16.88 -9.60
CA ALA A 133 9.21 -16.61 -10.08
C ALA A 133 10.25 -16.31 -9.00
N GLY A 134 9.81 -16.00 -7.77
CA GLY A 134 10.67 -15.42 -6.73
C GLY A 134 10.98 -13.94 -6.99
N GLU A 135 11.60 -13.25 -6.01
CA GLU A 135 11.94 -11.83 -6.10
C GLU A 135 13.37 -11.59 -5.65
N ALA A 136 14.22 -11.12 -6.57
CA ALA A 136 15.55 -10.60 -6.21
C ALA A 136 15.40 -9.12 -5.85
N THR A 137 15.39 -8.80 -4.56
CA THR A 137 15.16 -7.44 -4.05
C THR A 137 16.26 -6.99 -3.10
N CYS A 138 16.24 -5.72 -2.71
CA CYS A 138 17.15 -5.16 -1.71
C CYS A 138 16.51 -3.95 -1.01
N THR A 139 17.20 -3.43 0.01
CA THR A 139 16.76 -2.22 0.69
C THR A 139 16.95 -0.97 -0.18
N LEU A 140 16.10 0.04 0.00
CA LEU A 140 16.28 1.36 -0.64
C LEU A 140 17.62 2.02 -0.24
N GLY A 141 18.19 1.62 0.89
CA GLY A 141 19.53 2.02 1.32
C GLY A 141 20.62 1.49 0.37
N GLU A 142 20.54 0.22 -0.04
CA GLU A 142 21.46 -0.37 -1.01
C GLU A 142 21.34 0.28 -2.38
N VAL A 143 20.11 0.50 -2.87
CA VAL A 143 19.87 1.26 -4.12
C VAL A 143 20.52 2.63 -4.03
N ARG A 144 20.29 3.37 -2.95
CA ARG A 144 20.86 4.70 -2.72
C ARG A 144 22.38 4.71 -2.79
N HIS A 145 23.01 3.71 -2.20
CA HIS A 145 24.46 3.69 -2.07
C HIS A 145 25.17 3.15 -3.31
N SER A 146 24.56 2.22 -4.04
CA SER A 146 25.27 1.39 -5.01
C SER A 146 24.70 1.43 -6.44
N ALA A 147 23.38 1.61 -6.63
CA ALA A 147 22.79 1.49 -7.94
C ALA A 147 23.21 2.62 -8.89
N ASP A 148 23.68 2.23 -10.07
CA ASP A 148 24.07 3.12 -11.19
C ASP A 148 23.07 3.12 -12.33
N LEU A 149 22.19 2.11 -12.42
CA LEU A 149 21.05 2.09 -13.33
C LEU A 149 19.73 2.02 -12.54
N ILE A 150 18.86 2.96 -12.79
CA ILE A 150 17.49 3.01 -12.23
C ILE A 150 16.50 2.90 -13.38
N ILE A 151 15.53 1.99 -13.23
CA ILE A 151 14.45 1.84 -14.20
C ILE A 151 13.12 2.04 -13.48
N TYR A 152 12.27 2.93 -14.01
CA TYR A 152 10.87 3.08 -13.58
C TYR A 152 9.96 2.57 -14.69
N TRP A 153 9.19 1.52 -14.39
CA TRP A 153 8.27 0.89 -15.33
C TRP A 153 6.81 1.03 -14.88
N GLY A 154 6.00 1.72 -15.67
CA GLY A 154 4.58 1.92 -15.36
C GLY A 154 4.32 2.57 -14.01
N CYS A 155 5.23 3.45 -13.54
CA CYS A 155 5.10 4.19 -12.29
C CYS A 155 5.62 5.63 -12.43
N ASN A 156 5.02 6.55 -11.65
CA ASN A 156 5.37 7.97 -11.67
C ASN A 156 5.71 8.46 -10.25
N PRO A 157 6.90 8.12 -9.71
CA PRO A 157 7.28 8.47 -8.33
C PRO A 157 7.29 9.97 -8.04
N ILE A 158 7.48 10.85 -9.02
CA ILE A 158 7.37 12.30 -8.82
C ILE A 158 6.02 12.67 -8.22
N HIS A 159 4.93 11.98 -8.61
CA HIS A 159 3.59 12.20 -8.07
C HIS A 159 3.25 11.27 -6.90
N SER A 160 3.53 9.98 -7.03
CA SER A 160 3.09 8.99 -6.03
C SER A 160 4.01 8.90 -4.79
N HIS A 161 5.32 9.13 -4.98
CA HIS A 161 6.35 9.03 -3.95
C HIS A 161 7.34 10.21 -4.06
N PRO A 162 6.92 11.46 -3.83
CA PRO A 162 7.66 12.65 -4.29
C PRO A 162 9.11 12.75 -3.81
N ARG A 163 9.45 12.13 -2.66
CA ARG A 163 10.83 12.12 -2.16
C ARG A 163 11.65 10.91 -2.57
N HIS A 164 11.06 9.94 -3.29
CA HIS A 164 11.75 8.71 -3.66
C HIS A 164 13.01 9.00 -4.51
N THR A 165 12.88 9.85 -5.53
CA THR A 165 13.97 10.23 -6.43
C THR A 165 15.12 10.95 -5.72
N ASN A 166 14.80 11.83 -4.77
CA ASN A 166 15.80 12.63 -4.05
C ASN A 166 16.41 11.88 -2.87
N ARG A 167 15.68 10.93 -2.28
CA ARG A 167 16.12 10.25 -1.07
C ARG A 167 16.83 8.94 -1.35
N PHE A 168 16.38 8.19 -2.35
CA PHE A 168 16.80 6.81 -2.53
C PHE A 168 17.37 6.48 -3.91
N THR A 169 17.07 7.27 -4.96
CA THR A 169 17.48 6.94 -6.31
C THR A 169 18.28 8.07 -6.96
N ILE A 170 17.89 8.56 -8.13
CA ILE A 170 18.70 9.34 -9.07
C ILE A 170 19.33 10.64 -8.54
N PHE A 171 18.69 11.32 -7.60
CA PHE A 171 19.21 12.55 -6.99
C PHE A 171 19.77 12.34 -5.60
N SER A 172 19.77 11.10 -5.09
CA SER A 172 20.27 10.82 -3.77
C SER A 172 21.80 10.78 -3.74
N GLN A 173 22.38 11.28 -2.64
CA GLN A 173 23.80 11.14 -2.40
C GLN A 173 24.06 9.83 -1.68
N GLY A 174 24.75 8.91 -2.36
CA GLY A 174 25.13 7.60 -1.86
C GLY A 174 26.60 7.51 -1.48
N ARG A 175 27.04 6.33 -1.01
CA ARG A 175 28.45 6.06 -0.66
C ARG A 175 29.31 5.90 -1.91
N PHE A 176 28.84 5.13 -2.89
CA PHE A 176 29.57 4.81 -4.11
C PHE A 176 29.11 5.67 -5.29
N ARG A 177 27.83 6.05 -5.33
CA ARG A 177 27.20 6.91 -6.34
C ARG A 177 26.85 8.25 -5.68
N LYS A 178 27.68 9.27 -5.89
CA LYS A 178 27.62 10.53 -5.13
C LYS A 178 26.74 11.58 -5.81
N THR A 179 26.60 11.50 -7.13
CA THR A 179 25.94 12.54 -7.95
C THR A 179 24.92 11.94 -8.90
N ARG A 180 24.10 12.81 -9.52
CA ARG A 180 23.19 12.42 -10.62
C ARG A 180 23.95 11.84 -11.82
N LYS A 181 25.18 12.26 -12.04
CA LYS A 181 26.01 11.81 -13.20
C LYS A 181 26.48 10.36 -13.06
N ASP A 182 26.54 9.85 -11.82
CA ASP A 182 26.94 8.48 -11.53
C ASP A 182 25.79 7.49 -11.75
N ARG A 183 24.63 7.95 -12.23
CA ARG A 183 23.43 7.15 -12.42
C ARG A 183 22.77 7.42 -13.76
N LYS A 184 22.27 6.35 -14.39
CA LYS A 184 21.37 6.42 -15.54
C LYS A 184 19.93 6.16 -15.11
N LEU A 185 18.99 6.76 -15.80
CA LEU A 185 17.56 6.60 -15.59
C LEU A 185 16.86 6.20 -16.89
N ILE A 186 16.26 5.03 -16.89
CA ILE A 186 15.32 4.59 -17.93
C ILE A 186 13.90 4.73 -17.38
N VAL A 187 12.97 5.23 -18.17
CA VAL A 187 11.55 5.24 -17.84
C VAL A 187 10.77 4.58 -18.96
N VAL A 188 10.03 3.52 -18.64
CA VAL A 188 9.12 2.81 -19.55
C VAL A 188 7.69 3.11 -19.14
N ASP A 189 6.91 3.74 -20.01
CA ASP A 189 5.52 4.09 -19.73
C ASP A 189 4.73 4.25 -21.05
N VAL A 190 3.41 4.11 -20.98
CA VAL A 190 2.52 4.35 -22.13
C VAL A 190 2.43 5.84 -22.52
N ARG A 191 2.85 6.73 -21.66
CA ARG A 191 2.84 8.19 -21.85
C ARG A 191 4.06 8.85 -21.19
N ARG A 192 4.44 10.02 -21.70
CA ARG A 192 5.54 10.80 -21.11
C ARG A 192 5.09 11.48 -19.82
N THR A 193 5.40 10.85 -18.67
CA THR A 193 5.10 11.34 -17.32
C THR A 193 6.10 12.39 -16.84
N ASP A 194 5.86 13.03 -15.68
CA ASP A 194 6.86 13.95 -15.10
C ASP A 194 8.14 13.21 -14.69
N THR A 195 8.04 11.95 -14.30
CA THR A 195 9.23 11.10 -14.08
C THR A 195 9.99 10.87 -15.40
N ALA A 196 9.29 10.64 -16.50
CA ALA A 196 9.89 10.47 -17.82
C ALA A 196 10.64 11.72 -18.34
N LYS A 197 10.27 12.92 -17.87
CA LYS A 197 11.00 14.16 -18.18
C LYS A 197 12.41 14.20 -17.58
N LEU A 198 12.69 13.40 -16.58
CA LEU A 198 13.99 13.30 -15.90
C LEU A 198 14.87 12.18 -16.47
N ALA A 199 14.32 11.34 -17.35
CA ALA A 199 14.98 10.14 -17.86
C ALA A 199 16.13 10.48 -18.84
N ASP A 200 17.21 9.72 -18.76
CA ASP A 200 18.25 9.67 -19.81
C ASP A 200 17.69 8.95 -21.04
N ARG A 201 16.85 7.92 -20.83
CA ARG A 201 16.13 7.21 -21.89
C ARG A 201 14.65 7.04 -21.51
N PHE A 202 13.76 7.56 -22.36
CA PHE A 202 12.32 7.31 -22.25
C PHE A 202 11.89 6.34 -23.33
N VAL A 203 11.23 5.26 -22.92
CA VAL A 203 10.70 4.21 -23.80
C VAL A 203 9.18 4.25 -23.72
N GLN A 204 8.52 4.60 -24.80
CA GLN A 204 7.06 4.59 -24.89
C GLN A 204 6.59 3.23 -25.39
N VAL A 205 5.98 2.46 -24.50
CA VAL A 205 5.36 1.16 -24.84
C VAL A 205 3.89 1.36 -25.21
N LYS A 206 3.37 0.59 -26.16
CA LYS A 206 1.91 0.56 -26.44
C LYS A 206 1.15 0.08 -25.19
N PRO A 207 -0.06 0.59 -24.91
CA PRO A 207 -0.92 0.06 -23.85
C PRO A 207 -1.06 -1.47 -23.97
N ASN A 208 -0.85 -2.18 -22.86
CA ASN A 208 -0.86 -3.65 -22.78
C ASN A 208 0.30 -4.39 -23.49
N GLY A 209 1.31 -3.68 -23.99
CA GLY A 209 2.48 -4.27 -24.62
C GLY A 209 3.62 -4.63 -23.67
N ASP A 210 3.42 -4.51 -22.36
CA ASP A 210 4.45 -4.70 -21.34
C ASP A 210 5.04 -6.12 -21.37
N TYR A 211 4.20 -7.15 -21.50
CA TYR A 211 4.65 -8.54 -21.55
C TYR A 211 5.54 -8.83 -22.76
N GLU A 212 5.14 -8.32 -23.93
CA GLU A 212 5.92 -8.47 -25.16
C GLU A 212 7.28 -7.80 -25.04
N LEU A 213 7.31 -6.55 -24.55
CA LEU A 213 8.56 -5.82 -24.38
C LEU A 213 9.48 -6.49 -23.35
N LEU A 214 8.96 -6.93 -22.20
CA LEU A 214 9.72 -7.66 -21.19
C LEU A 214 10.29 -8.96 -21.72
N THR A 215 9.52 -9.69 -22.53
CA THR A 215 9.96 -10.94 -23.16
C THR A 215 11.08 -10.69 -24.19
N ALA A 216 10.96 -9.64 -25.00
CA ALA A 216 12.02 -9.26 -25.95
C ALA A 216 13.31 -8.82 -25.23
N LEU A 217 13.20 -8.04 -24.14
CA LEU A 217 14.36 -7.68 -23.30
C LEU A 217 15.05 -8.93 -22.72
N ARG A 218 14.28 -9.92 -22.29
CA ARG A 218 14.86 -11.19 -21.82
C ARG A 218 15.59 -11.95 -22.92
N ALA A 219 15.05 -11.97 -24.14
CA ALA A 219 15.72 -12.55 -25.30
C ALA A 219 17.04 -11.81 -25.62
N ALA A 220 16.98 -10.46 -25.68
CA ALA A 220 18.16 -9.62 -25.92
C ALA A 220 19.25 -9.82 -24.85
N VAL A 221 18.89 -9.85 -23.56
CA VAL A 221 19.83 -10.10 -22.43
C VAL A 221 20.50 -11.48 -22.56
N ARG A 222 19.83 -12.49 -23.14
CA ARG A 222 20.41 -13.81 -23.41
C ARG A 222 21.21 -13.85 -24.71
N GLY A 223 21.26 -12.79 -25.49
CA GLY A 223 21.90 -12.73 -26.81
C GLY A 223 21.15 -13.52 -27.89
N GLU A 224 19.84 -13.70 -27.73
CA GLU A 224 18.98 -14.34 -28.72
C GLU A 224 18.59 -13.35 -29.82
N GLU A 225 18.57 -13.81 -31.07
CA GLU A 225 18.16 -13.01 -32.21
C GLU A 225 16.64 -12.72 -32.16
N ILE A 226 16.25 -11.48 -32.42
CA ILE A 226 14.87 -11.02 -32.47
C ILE A 226 14.56 -10.62 -33.92
N GLU A 227 13.66 -11.35 -34.58
CA GLU A 227 13.34 -11.15 -35.99
C GLU A 227 12.48 -9.89 -36.28
N GLN A 228 11.78 -9.35 -35.26
CA GLN A 228 10.87 -8.22 -35.42
C GLN A 228 11.60 -6.88 -35.39
N ASP A 229 11.29 -5.97 -36.31
CA ASP A 229 11.82 -4.60 -36.35
C ASP A 229 11.34 -3.73 -35.18
N SER A 230 10.22 -4.08 -34.55
CA SER A 230 9.67 -3.36 -33.40
C SER A 230 8.81 -4.28 -32.52
N ILE A 231 8.91 -4.09 -31.20
CA ILE A 231 8.20 -4.84 -30.17
C ILE A 231 7.30 -3.90 -29.37
N ALA A 232 5.99 -4.17 -29.33
CA ALA A 232 5.02 -3.33 -28.62
C ALA A 232 5.13 -1.81 -28.94
N GLY A 233 5.52 -1.50 -30.20
CA GLY A 233 5.74 -0.13 -30.68
C GLY A 233 7.09 0.48 -30.34
N VAL A 234 7.99 -0.29 -29.72
CA VAL A 234 9.37 0.11 -29.44
C VAL A 234 10.27 -0.45 -30.54
N PRO A 235 11.08 0.36 -31.24
CA PRO A 235 12.04 -0.11 -32.24
C PRO A 235 13.01 -1.14 -31.63
N LEU A 236 13.42 -2.16 -32.42
CA LEU A 236 14.36 -3.20 -31.99
C LEU A 236 15.67 -2.59 -31.47
N GLU A 237 16.25 -1.65 -32.20
CA GLU A 237 17.45 -0.92 -31.78
C GLU A 237 17.33 -0.32 -30.35
N THR A 238 16.14 0.18 -30.00
CA THR A 238 15.88 0.69 -28.64
C THR A 238 15.80 -0.43 -27.60
N VAL A 239 15.25 -1.59 -27.98
CA VAL A 239 15.21 -2.77 -27.09
C VAL A 239 16.61 -3.26 -26.79
N GLU A 240 17.45 -3.36 -27.83
CA GLU A 240 18.87 -3.76 -27.72
C GLU A 240 19.66 -2.75 -26.88
N GLU A 241 19.52 -1.45 -27.16
CA GLU A 241 20.17 -0.37 -26.40
C GLU A 241 19.89 -0.48 -24.89
N ILE A 242 18.62 -0.67 -24.51
CA ILE A 242 18.28 -0.76 -23.08
C ILE A 242 18.68 -2.10 -22.46
N ALA A 243 18.71 -3.20 -23.24
CA ALA A 243 19.25 -4.47 -22.79
C ALA A 243 20.75 -4.37 -22.51
N ASP A 244 21.51 -3.72 -23.40
CA ASP A 244 22.94 -3.46 -23.20
C ASP A 244 23.18 -2.60 -21.94
N MET A 245 22.40 -1.52 -21.76
CA MET A 245 22.49 -0.71 -20.53
C MET A 245 22.21 -1.53 -19.27
N MET A 246 21.30 -2.52 -19.33
CA MET A 246 21.00 -3.42 -18.21
C MET A 246 22.15 -4.39 -17.93
N VAL A 247 22.79 -4.93 -18.97
CA VAL A 247 23.90 -5.89 -18.85
C VAL A 247 25.17 -5.21 -18.38
N GLU A 248 25.46 -3.99 -18.86
CA GLU A 248 26.67 -3.24 -18.57
C GLU A 248 26.67 -2.53 -17.22
N CYS A 249 25.51 -2.36 -16.56
CA CYS A 249 25.47 -1.72 -15.25
C CYS A 249 26.17 -2.55 -14.18
N GLU A 250 26.73 -1.89 -13.17
CA GLU A 250 27.31 -2.57 -12.02
C GLU A 250 26.24 -3.01 -11.01
N PHE A 251 25.14 -2.23 -10.90
CA PHE A 251 24.02 -2.52 -10.05
C PHE A 251 22.73 -1.83 -10.58
N GLY A 252 21.86 -2.59 -11.22
CA GLY A 252 20.58 -2.13 -11.71
C GLY A 252 19.44 -2.29 -10.70
N ALA A 253 18.50 -1.36 -10.69
CA ALA A 253 17.28 -1.43 -9.87
C ALA A 253 16.03 -1.09 -10.71
N LEU A 254 15.15 -2.07 -10.86
CA LEU A 254 13.86 -1.95 -11.54
C LEU A 254 12.76 -1.64 -10.53
N PHE A 255 12.11 -0.51 -10.67
CA PHE A 255 10.92 -0.12 -9.91
C PHE A 255 9.70 -0.18 -10.83
N PHE A 256 8.66 -0.93 -10.44
CA PHE A 256 7.45 -0.98 -11.26
C PHE A 256 6.19 -0.66 -10.44
N GLY A 257 5.18 -0.11 -11.10
CA GLY A 257 3.94 0.30 -10.47
C GLY A 257 2.69 -0.27 -11.15
N LEU A 258 1.55 0.39 -10.91
CA LEU A 258 0.24 -0.03 -11.41
C LEU A 258 0.15 -0.13 -12.93
N GLY A 259 0.96 0.62 -13.67
CA GLY A 259 1.02 0.51 -15.13
C GLY A 259 1.39 -0.91 -15.57
N LEU A 260 2.23 -1.62 -14.81
CA LEU A 260 2.60 -3.00 -15.09
C LEU A 260 1.57 -4.00 -14.55
N THR A 261 1.11 -3.81 -13.30
CA THR A 261 0.25 -4.79 -12.61
C THR A 261 -1.20 -4.74 -13.08
N MET A 262 -1.69 -3.59 -13.57
CA MET A 262 -3.08 -3.39 -13.96
C MET A 262 -3.31 -3.38 -15.48
N SER A 263 -2.24 -3.54 -16.28
CA SER A 263 -2.36 -3.80 -17.72
C SER A 263 -2.82 -5.24 -17.99
N LEU A 264 -3.14 -5.58 -19.23
CA LEU A 264 -3.82 -6.83 -19.60
C LEU A 264 -3.08 -8.09 -19.13
N GLY A 265 -1.76 -8.12 -19.13
CA GLY A 265 -0.95 -9.26 -18.70
C GLY A 265 -0.97 -9.53 -17.18
N LYS A 266 -1.33 -8.54 -16.35
CA LYS A 266 -1.41 -8.65 -14.88
C LYS A 266 -0.19 -9.36 -14.26
N HIS A 267 -0.40 -10.53 -13.61
CA HIS A 267 0.67 -11.32 -12.97
C HIS A 267 1.72 -11.81 -13.96
N ARG A 268 1.38 -12.05 -15.22
CA ARG A 268 2.36 -12.45 -16.25
C ARG A 268 3.37 -11.33 -16.55
N ASN A 269 2.93 -10.07 -16.53
CA ASN A 269 3.85 -8.94 -16.68
C ASN A 269 4.83 -8.88 -15.51
N THR A 270 4.34 -9.08 -14.28
CA THR A 270 5.21 -9.06 -13.09
C THR A 270 6.14 -10.26 -13.06
N GLU A 271 5.66 -11.46 -13.41
CA GLU A 271 6.50 -12.65 -13.58
C GLU A 271 7.62 -12.41 -14.61
N ALA A 272 7.29 -11.81 -15.77
CA ALA A 272 8.28 -11.50 -16.80
C ALA A 272 9.34 -10.48 -16.32
N ALA A 273 8.94 -9.47 -15.53
CA ALA A 273 9.87 -8.50 -14.93
C ALA A 273 10.79 -9.17 -13.87
N LEU A 274 10.23 -10.06 -13.05
CA LEU A 274 10.98 -10.84 -12.07
C LEU A 274 11.96 -11.81 -12.76
N ALA A 275 11.52 -12.47 -13.83
CA ALA A 275 12.36 -13.35 -14.63
C ALA A 275 13.49 -12.60 -15.35
N LEU A 276 13.21 -11.40 -15.89
CA LEU A 276 14.24 -10.52 -16.45
C LEU A 276 15.30 -10.17 -15.39
N THR A 277 14.87 -9.79 -14.19
CA THR A 277 15.76 -9.49 -13.07
C THR A 277 16.62 -10.70 -12.70
N ARG A 278 16.04 -11.90 -12.66
CA ARG A 278 16.76 -13.16 -12.40
C ARG A 278 17.82 -13.44 -13.47
N GLU A 279 17.48 -13.27 -14.75
CA GLU A 279 18.38 -13.50 -15.88
C GLU A 279 19.56 -12.51 -15.85
N LEU A 280 19.30 -11.24 -15.56
CA LEU A 280 20.33 -10.23 -15.38
C LEU A 280 21.32 -10.57 -14.25
N ASN A 281 20.88 -11.23 -13.19
CA ASN A 281 21.76 -11.66 -12.09
C ASN A 281 22.76 -12.77 -12.46
N TYR A 282 22.71 -13.33 -13.69
CA TYR A 282 23.78 -14.19 -14.21
C TYR A 282 24.98 -13.39 -14.73
N VAL A 283 24.80 -12.11 -15.05
CA VAL A 283 25.83 -11.26 -15.72
C VAL A 283 26.18 -10.02 -14.90
N THR A 284 25.24 -9.48 -14.15
CA THR A 284 25.43 -8.28 -13.32
C THR A 284 24.61 -8.39 -12.03
N LYS A 285 24.68 -7.39 -11.15
CA LYS A 285 23.80 -7.31 -9.98
C LYS A 285 22.53 -6.53 -10.34
N PHE A 286 21.36 -7.14 -10.19
CA PHE A 286 20.12 -6.52 -10.53
C PHE A 286 19.01 -6.85 -9.53
N VAL A 287 18.18 -5.87 -9.18
CA VAL A 287 17.08 -6.02 -8.21
C VAL A 287 15.78 -5.44 -8.74
N VAL A 288 14.67 -5.88 -8.17
CA VAL A 288 13.34 -5.36 -8.48
C VAL A 288 12.63 -4.95 -7.19
N VAL A 289 11.87 -3.84 -7.25
CA VAL A 289 11.10 -3.32 -6.12
C VAL A 289 9.73 -2.84 -6.61
N PRO A 290 8.62 -3.45 -6.16
CA PRO A 290 7.28 -2.98 -6.49
C PRO A 290 6.97 -1.65 -5.79
N MET A 291 6.46 -0.67 -6.55
CA MET A 291 6.11 0.68 -6.04
C MET A 291 4.68 0.69 -5.46
N ARG A 292 4.51 0.11 -4.27
CA ARG A 292 3.23 0.11 -3.54
C ARG A 292 2.88 1.52 -3.07
N GLY A 293 1.58 1.88 -3.05
CA GLY A 293 1.14 3.26 -2.82
C GLY A 293 1.07 3.66 -1.35
N TRP A 294 0.24 2.97 -0.56
CA TRP A 294 -0.01 3.30 0.83
C TRP A 294 1.15 2.89 1.74
N PHE A 295 1.29 3.59 2.86
CA PHE A 295 2.49 3.52 3.69
C PHE A 295 2.75 2.17 4.36
N ASN A 296 1.74 1.34 4.56
CA ASN A 296 1.88 0.03 5.23
C ASN A 296 1.26 -1.13 4.43
N VAL A 297 1.23 -1.05 3.10
CA VAL A 297 0.80 -2.20 2.26
C VAL A 297 1.71 -3.39 2.47
N ALA A 298 3.03 -3.16 2.52
CA ALA A 298 4.00 -4.21 2.80
C ALA A 298 3.72 -4.86 4.17
N GLY A 299 3.51 -4.07 5.23
CA GLY A 299 3.17 -4.61 6.55
C GLY A 299 1.84 -5.36 6.58
N ALA A 300 0.84 -4.95 5.77
CA ALA A 300 -0.40 -5.69 5.68
C ALA A 300 -0.17 -7.09 5.07
N ASP A 301 0.60 -7.18 3.98
CA ASP A 301 0.95 -8.45 3.35
C ASP A 301 1.81 -9.32 4.29
N GLU A 302 2.82 -8.75 4.96
CA GLU A 302 3.71 -9.45 5.89
C GLU A 302 2.96 -10.04 7.09
N VAL A 303 2.20 -9.21 7.81
CA VAL A 303 1.45 -9.66 9.01
C VAL A 303 0.42 -10.72 8.64
N THR A 304 -0.27 -10.54 7.52
CA THR A 304 -1.25 -11.55 7.06
C THR A 304 -0.54 -12.86 6.72
N THR A 305 0.64 -12.81 6.07
CA THR A 305 1.45 -13.99 5.77
C THR A 305 1.91 -14.71 7.04
N TRP A 306 2.41 -13.98 8.05
CA TRP A 306 2.90 -14.60 9.29
C TRP A 306 1.80 -15.33 10.06
N GLN A 307 0.59 -14.80 10.06
CA GLN A 307 -0.51 -15.35 10.85
C GLN A 307 -1.33 -16.41 10.11
N THR A 308 -1.40 -16.31 8.77
CA THR A 308 -2.28 -17.18 7.98
C THR A 308 -1.56 -18.07 6.95
N GLY A 309 -0.30 -17.76 6.65
CA GLY A 309 0.46 -18.39 5.54
C GLY A 309 0.23 -17.72 4.19
N TYR A 310 -0.64 -16.69 4.09
CA TYR A 310 -1.00 -16.02 2.83
C TYR A 310 -1.04 -14.50 2.99
N PRO A 311 -0.67 -13.71 1.96
CA PRO A 311 -0.44 -12.27 2.13
C PRO A 311 -1.70 -11.39 2.09
N TYR A 312 -2.78 -11.82 1.43
CA TYR A 312 -4.04 -11.09 1.25
C TYR A 312 -5.15 -12.04 0.83
N ALA A 313 -6.40 -11.56 0.71
CA ALA A 313 -7.53 -12.35 0.20
C ALA A 313 -7.72 -13.71 0.93
N VAL A 314 -7.63 -13.70 2.27
CA VAL A 314 -7.66 -14.92 3.08
C VAL A 314 -9.05 -15.14 3.67
N ASP A 315 -9.68 -16.23 3.24
CA ASP A 315 -10.98 -16.67 3.76
C ASP A 315 -10.79 -17.65 4.94
N LEU A 316 -11.33 -17.27 6.10
CA LEU A 316 -11.26 -18.01 7.38
C LEU A 316 -12.61 -18.65 7.77
N THR A 317 -13.60 -18.65 6.88
CA THR A 317 -14.96 -19.17 7.17
C THR A 317 -15.00 -20.66 7.50
N GLN A 318 -14.02 -21.42 7.02
CA GLN A 318 -13.92 -22.86 7.24
C GLN A 318 -13.12 -23.23 8.51
N GLY A 319 -12.66 -22.23 9.29
CA GLY A 319 -11.82 -22.45 10.47
C GLY A 319 -10.34 -22.71 10.13
N TYR A 320 -9.95 -22.57 8.89
CA TYR A 320 -8.57 -22.57 8.40
C TYR A 320 -8.42 -21.59 7.24
N PRO A 321 -7.20 -21.05 7.00
CA PRO A 321 -6.97 -20.09 5.91
C PRO A 321 -7.13 -20.73 4.53
N ARG A 322 -7.92 -20.10 3.67
CA ARG A 322 -8.06 -20.42 2.25
C ARG A 322 -7.61 -19.20 1.43
N PHE A 323 -6.77 -19.44 0.42
CA PHE A 323 -6.24 -18.40 -0.45
C PHE A 323 -6.49 -18.78 -1.90
N ASN A 324 -7.36 -18.04 -2.56
CA ASN A 324 -7.65 -18.20 -3.98
C ASN A 324 -8.05 -16.83 -4.57
N PRO A 325 -7.06 -15.94 -4.88
CA PRO A 325 -7.34 -14.62 -5.45
C PRO A 325 -8.20 -14.72 -6.70
N GLY A 326 -9.26 -13.87 -6.78
CA GLY A 326 -10.34 -13.96 -7.76
C GLY A 326 -11.57 -14.68 -7.22
N ASP A 327 -11.41 -15.63 -6.31
CA ASP A 327 -12.49 -16.26 -5.54
C ASP A 327 -12.61 -15.61 -4.15
N THR A 328 -11.52 -15.60 -3.38
CA THR A 328 -11.47 -15.04 -2.03
C THR A 328 -11.04 -13.56 -1.98
N SER A 329 -10.95 -12.86 -3.10
CA SER A 329 -10.66 -11.42 -3.10
C SER A 329 -11.87 -10.60 -2.66
N ALA A 330 -11.64 -9.57 -1.84
CA ALA A 330 -12.70 -8.68 -1.34
C ALA A 330 -13.57 -8.10 -2.47
N ILE A 331 -12.95 -7.65 -3.56
CA ILE A 331 -13.66 -7.06 -4.70
C ILE A 331 -14.57 -8.08 -5.36
N ASP A 332 -14.07 -9.28 -5.63
CA ASP A 332 -14.79 -10.31 -6.38
C ASP A 332 -15.92 -10.92 -5.53
N ALA A 333 -15.66 -11.29 -4.27
CA ALA A 333 -16.67 -11.80 -3.35
C ALA A 333 -17.79 -10.76 -3.09
N THR A 334 -17.43 -9.47 -2.96
CA THR A 334 -18.42 -8.39 -2.82
C THR A 334 -19.22 -8.19 -4.11
N ALA A 335 -18.59 -8.23 -5.29
CA ALA A 335 -19.28 -8.09 -6.57
C ALA A 335 -20.24 -9.23 -6.87
N ARG A 336 -19.94 -10.46 -6.42
CA ARG A 336 -20.85 -11.63 -6.51
C ARG A 336 -22.00 -11.60 -5.49
N GLY A 337 -21.95 -10.66 -4.52
CA GLY A 337 -23.01 -10.52 -3.52
C GLY A 337 -22.93 -11.51 -2.36
N GLU A 338 -21.76 -12.08 -2.11
CA GLU A 338 -21.53 -13.12 -1.09
C GLU A 338 -21.32 -12.52 0.30
N ILE A 339 -20.71 -11.34 0.39
CA ILE A 339 -20.44 -10.63 1.64
C ILE A 339 -21.74 -10.09 2.23
N ASP A 340 -22.00 -10.33 3.52
CA ASP A 340 -23.22 -9.89 4.20
C ASP A 340 -23.01 -8.89 5.34
N ALA A 341 -21.75 -8.58 5.69
CA ALA A 341 -21.35 -7.44 6.54
C ALA A 341 -19.91 -7.04 6.24
N ALA A 342 -19.52 -5.80 6.55
CA ALA A 342 -18.14 -5.36 6.38
C ALA A 342 -17.62 -4.59 7.61
N LEU A 343 -16.35 -4.85 7.99
CA LEU A 343 -15.51 -3.97 8.79
C LEU A 343 -14.45 -3.36 7.90
N VAL A 344 -14.42 -2.04 7.82
CA VAL A 344 -13.45 -1.29 7.01
C VAL A 344 -12.56 -0.47 7.93
N VAL A 345 -11.25 -0.65 7.83
CA VAL A 345 -10.26 0.03 8.66
C VAL A 345 -9.33 0.85 7.78
N ALA A 346 -9.31 2.16 8.02
CA ALA A 346 -8.43 3.12 7.32
C ALA A 346 -8.46 2.95 5.79
N SER A 347 -9.66 2.85 5.20
CA SER A 347 -9.86 2.64 3.76
C SER A 347 -11.25 3.11 3.30
N ASP A 348 -11.37 3.43 2.01
CA ASP A 348 -12.63 3.95 1.43
C ASP A 348 -13.06 3.12 0.19
N PRO A 349 -13.49 1.85 0.37
CA PRO A 349 -13.90 0.98 -0.74
C PRO A 349 -15.07 1.52 -1.56
N VAL A 350 -15.96 2.34 -0.99
CA VAL A 350 -17.05 2.98 -1.76
C VAL A 350 -16.48 3.90 -2.84
N SER A 351 -15.31 4.53 -2.62
CA SER A 351 -14.69 5.41 -3.61
C SER A 351 -13.84 4.68 -4.66
N HIS A 352 -13.34 3.47 -4.38
CA HIS A 352 -12.35 2.85 -5.27
C HIS A 352 -12.65 1.42 -5.72
N PHE A 353 -13.67 0.76 -5.18
CA PHE A 353 -14.10 -0.53 -5.71
C PHE A 353 -14.87 -0.36 -7.03
N PRO A 354 -14.87 -1.39 -7.89
CA PRO A 354 -15.70 -1.41 -9.08
C PRO A 354 -17.19 -1.25 -8.76
N ARG A 355 -17.94 -0.67 -9.69
CA ARG A 355 -19.38 -0.34 -9.52
C ARG A 355 -20.22 -1.53 -9.01
N ALA A 356 -19.95 -2.75 -9.47
CA ALA A 356 -20.69 -3.94 -9.04
C ALA A 356 -20.51 -4.20 -7.54
N ALA A 357 -19.27 -4.16 -7.06
CA ALA A 357 -18.94 -4.35 -5.65
C ALA A 357 -19.53 -3.22 -4.78
N VAL A 358 -19.40 -1.95 -5.21
CA VAL A 358 -19.97 -0.80 -4.48
C VAL A 358 -21.49 -0.92 -4.36
N LYS A 359 -22.21 -1.30 -5.43
CA LYS A 359 -23.66 -1.51 -5.38
C LYS A 359 -24.08 -2.53 -4.33
N HIS A 360 -23.29 -3.59 -4.14
CA HIS A 360 -23.57 -4.58 -3.11
C HIS A 360 -23.18 -4.08 -1.73
N LEU A 361 -21.99 -3.51 -1.58
CA LEU A 361 -21.48 -2.96 -0.31
C LEU A 361 -22.46 -1.96 0.34
N LEU A 362 -23.11 -1.11 -0.46
CA LEU A 362 -24.11 -0.16 0.01
C LEU A 362 -25.44 -0.79 0.50
N ARG A 363 -25.64 -2.10 0.37
CA ARG A 363 -26.84 -2.83 0.80
C ARG A 363 -26.63 -3.63 2.09
N ILE A 364 -25.41 -3.75 2.54
CA ILE A 364 -25.04 -4.53 3.73
C ILE A 364 -24.60 -3.59 4.86
N PRO A 365 -24.65 -4.01 6.14
CA PRO A 365 -24.16 -3.21 7.24
C PRO A 365 -22.63 -3.09 7.17
N ILE A 366 -22.12 -1.85 7.23
CA ILE A 366 -20.71 -1.51 7.25
C ILE A 366 -20.36 -0.93 8.62
N VAL A 367 -19.26 -1.38 9.18
CA VAL A 367 -18.57 -0.78 10.34
C VAL A 367 -17.30 -0.13 9.84
N THR A 368 -17.06 1.13 10.19
CA THR A 368 -15.87 1.87 9.72
C THR A 368 -15.06 2.40 10.88
N LEU A 369 -13.74 2.20 10.86
CA LEU A 369 -12.75 2.85 11.72
C LEU A 369 -11.99 3.87 10.88
N GLU A 370 -12.24 5.17 11.09
CA GLU A 370 -11.70 6.24 10.25
C GLU A 370 -11.44 7.53 11.04
N PRO A 371 -10.36 8.24 10.74
CA PRO A 371 -10.09 9.55 11.34
C PRO A 371 -10.91 10.69 10.75
N LYS A 372 -11.27 10.59 9.48
CA LYS A 372 -11.98 11.63 8.70
C LYS A 372 -13.20 11.05 7.98
N ARG A 373 -14.12 11.90 7.56
CA ARG A 373 -15.29 11.45 6.80
C ARG A 373 -14.90 10.99 5.40
N THR A 374 -15.43 9.85 5.00
CA THR A 374 -15.28 9.25 3.67
C THR A 374 -16.63 8.80 3.15
N PRO A 375 -16.84 8.62 1.83
CA PRO A 375 -18.03 7.99 1.28
C PRO A 375 -18.40 6.66 1.97
N THR A 376 -17.40 5.83 2.32
CA THR A 376 -17.64 4.58 3.06
C THR A 376 -18.18 4.87 4.46
N SER A 377 -17.58 5.82 5.20
CA SER A 377 -18.05 6.16 6.55
C SER A 377 -19.46 6.76 6.55
N GLU A 378 -19.81 7.55 5.53
CA GLU A 378 -21.16 8.11 5.37
C GLU A 378 -22.22 7.02 5.04
N ALA A 379 -21.82 5.95 4.36
CA ALA A 379 -22.68 4.80 4.08
C ALA A 379 -22.80 3.83 5.27
N SER A 380 -21.92 3.93 6.26
CA SER A 380 -21.79 2.93 7.33
C SER A 380 -22.96 2.89 8.30
N GLU A 381 -23.22 1.72 8.88
CA GLU A 381 -24.12 1.50 10.02
C GLU A 381 -23.48 1.97 11.33
N VAL A 382 -22.15 1.77 11.48
CA VAL A 382 -21.37 2.19 12.65
C VAL A 382 -20.11 2.88 12.18
N VAL A 383 -19.81 4.07 12.75
CA VAL A 383 -18.56 4.81 12.51
C VAL A 383 -17.88 5.02 13.86
N ILE A 384 -16.63 4.60 13.98
CA ILE A 384 -15.80 4.78 15.16
C ILE A 384 -14.60 5.65 14.79
N PRO A 385 -14.39 6.79 15.47
CA PRO A 385 -13.23 7.65 15.21
C PRO A 385 -11.93 6.94 15.54
N SER A 386 -10.92 7.12 14.69
CA SER A 386 -9.59 6.53 14.82
C SER A 386 -8.51 7.61 14.96
N ALA A 387 -7.49 7.31 15.75
CA ALA A 387 -6.27 8.12 15.86
C ALA A 387 -5.37 7.88 14.63
N ILE A 388 -4.76 8.95 14.10
CA ILE A 388 -3.90 8.89 12.93
C ILE A 388 -2.55 8.30 13.31
N LEU A 389 -2.20 7.16 12.70
CA LEU A 389 -0.89 6.52 12.93
C LEU A 389 0.28 7.41 12.52
N GLY A 390 1.33 7.47 13.35
CA GLY A 390 2.51 8.31 13.15
C GLY A 390 2.29 9.81 13.40
N VAL A 391 1.07 10.19 13.76
CA VAL A 391 0.69 11.54 14.19
C VAL A 391 0.15 11.50 15.62
N GLU A 392 -0.92 10.77 15.86
CA GLU A 392 -1.69 10.66 17.11
C GLU A 392 -1.61 9.28 17.79
N ALA A 393 -1.15 8.28 17.07
CA ALA A 393 -0.90 6.92 17.56
C ALA A 393 0.46 6.44 17.08
N GLU A 394 1.03 5.50 17.82
CA GLU A 394 2.28 4.82 17.47
C GLU A 394 2.03 3.40 16.96
N GLY A 395 3.00 2.80 16.28
CA GLY A 395 2.96 1.43 15.82
C GLY A 395 3.99 1.13 14.75
N THR A 396 4.12 -0.14 14.40
CA THR A 396 5.05 -0.60 13.38
C THR A 396 4.45 -0.50 11.98
N ILE A 397 5.25 -0.04 11.03
CA ILE A 397 4.94 -0.07 9.59
C ILE A 397 6.10 -0.72 8.83
N TYR A 398 5.82 -1.23 7.63
CA TYR A 398 6.86 -1.70 6.72
C TYR A 398 6.99 -0.77 5.51
N ARG A 399 8.21 -0.29 5.27
CA ARG A 399 8.55 0.44 4.05
C ARG A 399 8.45 -0.50 2.84
N ILE A 400 8.33 0.05 1.63
CA ILE A 400 8.12 -0.75 0.41
C ILE A 400 9.21 -1.81 0.14
N ASP A 401 10.38 -1.67 0.75
CA ASP A 401 11.55 -2.55 0.66
C ASP A 401 11.67 -3.54 1.85
N GLY A 402 10.58 -3.77 2.57
CA GLY A 402 10.52 -4.73 3.67
C GLY A 402 11.21 -4.28 4.97
N VAL A 403 11.64 -3.01 5.07
CA VAL A 403 12.28 -2.50 6.29
C VAL A 403 11.21 -2.07 7.31
N PRO A 404 11.18 -2.68 8.52
CA PRO A 404 10.27 -2.26 9.57
C PRO A 404 10.70 -0.90 10.15
N LEU A 405 9.71 -0.04 10.39
CA LEU A 405 9.90 1.29 10.96
C LEU A 405 8.91 1.51 12.11
N GLU A 406 9.39 2.04 13.22
CA GLU A 406 8.56 2.40 14.38
C GLU A 406 8.02 3.82 14.21
N ALA A 407 6.76 3.96 13.78
CA ALA A 407 6.08 5.24 13.70
C ALA A 407 5.66 5.69 15.11
N LYS A 408 6.33 6.72 15.64
CA LYS A 408 6.04 7.29 16.96
C LYS A 408 4.92 8.31 16.91
N LYS A 409 4.16 8.40 17.97
CA LYS A 409 3.18 9.46 18.19
C LYS A 409 3.88 10.83 18.31
N VAL A 410 3.35 11.86 17.65
CA VAL A 410 3.85 13.25 17.69
C VAL A 410 2.98 14.12 18.60
N ILE A 411 1.66 14.01 18.47
CA ILE A 411 0.67 14.76 19.24
C ILE A 411 -0.34 13.82 19.89
N GLU A 412 -1.01 14.29 20.96
CA GLU A 412 -2.07 13.49 21.57
C GLU A 412 -3.32 13.44 20.67
N PRO A 413 -4.03 12.30 20.60
CA PRO A 413 -5.30 12.22 19.90
C PRO A 413 -6.36 13.12 20.52
N PRO A 414 -7.43 13.49 19.79
CA PRO A 414 -8.58 14.17 20.37
C PRO A 414 -9.18 13.37 21.54
N LEU A 415 -9.71 14.06 22.55
CA LEU A 415 -10.30 13.40 23.71
C LEU A 415 -11.37 12.38 23.32
N GLY A 416 -11.19 11.14 23.76
CA GLY A 416 -12.10 10.02 23.48
C GLY A 416 -11.85 9.31 22.14
N VAL A 417 -10.95 9.79 21.29
CA VAL A 417 -10.48 9.09 20.10
C VAL A 417 -9.41 8.10 20.50
N ARG A 418 -9.47 6.88 19.96
CA ARG A 418 -8.59 5.75 20.27
C ARG A 418 -7.84 5.29 19.05
N SER A 419 -6.73 4.58 19.25
CA SER A 419 -6.04 3.87 18.17
C SER A 419 -6.90 2.75 17.60
N ASP A 420 -6.56 2.28 16.40
CA ASP A 420 -7.19 1.10 15.79
C ASP A 420 -7.01 -0.14 16.67
N VAL A 421 -5.81 -0.31 17.26
CA VAL A 421 -5.50 -1.42 18.18
C VAL A 421 -6.46 -1.45 19.36
N GLU A 422 -6.64 -0.32 20.06
CA GLU A 422 -7.54 -0.22 21.22
C GLU A 422 -9.00 -0.48 20.82
N THR A 423 -9.40 0.00 19.65
CA THR A 423 -10.77 -0.17 19.14
C THR A 423 -11.03 -1.63 18.74
N LEU A 424 -10.10 -2.26 18.03
CA LEU A 424 -10.19 -3.67 17.65
C LEU A 424 -10.18 -4.59 18.87
N ASP A 425 -9.31 -4.33 19.85
CA ASP A 425 -9.32 -5.05 21.14
C ASP A 425 -10.66 -4.97 21.85
N ALA A 426 -11.30 -3.79 21.84
CA ALA A 426 -12.63 -3.64 22.45
C ALA A 426 -13.69 -4.43 21.69
N ILE A 427 -13.65 -4.46 20.34
CA ILE A 427 -14.55 -5.26 19.51
C ILE A 427 -14.33 -6.76 19.76
N ILE A 428 -13.08 -7.24 19.78
CA ILE A 428 -12.69 -8.64 20.06
C ILE A 428 -13.21 -9.08 21.43
N LYS A 429 -12.95 -8.29 22.47
CA LYS A 429 -13.46 -8.57 23.83
C LYS A 429 -14.99 -8.68 23.85
N ARG A 430 -15.67 -7.82 23.08
CA ARG A 430 -17.13 -7.85 22.99
C ARG A 430 -17.64 -9.06 22.22
N VAL A 431 -17.00 -9.42 21.10
CA VAL A 431 -17.31 -10.65 20.34
C VAL A 431 -17.16 -11.89 21.22
N LYS A 432 -16.01 -12.03 21.91
CA LYS A 432 -15.78 -13.14 22.85
C LYS A 432 -16.85 -13.23 23.95
N LYS A 433 -17.32 -12.08 24.48
CA LYS A 433 -18.41 -12.04 25.50
C LYS A 433 -19.78 -12.37 24.93
N LEU A 434 -20.02 -12.16 23.64
CA LEU A 434 -21.31 -12.53 23.00
C LEU A 434 -21.37 -14.02 22.64
N GLY A 435 -20.26 -14.71 22.69
CA GLY A 435 -20.10 -16.11 22.29
C GLY A 435 -19.68 -16.24 20.84
N VAL A 436 -18.53 -16.89 20.59
CA VAL A 436 -18.01 -17.14 19.26
C VAL A 436 -18.88 -18.17 18.55
N LYS A 437 -19.21 -17.99 17.28
CA LYS A 437 -19.75 -19.09 16.47
C LYS A 437 -18.65 -20.14 16.29
N ARG A 438 -18.87 -21.33 16.77
CA ARG A 438 -18.05 -22.51 16.49
C ARG A 438 -18.49 -23.14 15.17
#